data_bb7531ad91b80d67d14d8fa408eeabe4
#
_entry.id   bb7531ad91b80d67d14d8fa408eeabe4
#
_cell.length_a   1.000
_cell.length_b   1.000
_cell.length_c   1.000
_cell.angle_alpha   90.00
_cell.angle_beta   90.00
_cell.angle_gamma   90.00
#
_symmetry.space_group_name_H-M   'P 1'
#
loop_
_entity.id
_entity.type
_entity.pdbx_description
1 polymer ?
#
loop_
_entity_poly.entity_id
_entity_poly.type
_entity_poly.pdbx_seq_one_letter_code
_entity_poly.pdbx_strand_id
1 'polypeptide(L)'
;NKEVMSNLEYDKMYDELLELEKKTNTVLSNSPTIHVGYELMTVLEKEAHPSPMLSLDKTKEPDQLATWLNGQEGILSWKLDGLTIVLTYEHGKLLKAVTRGNGEVGEVVTNNARVFENVPRRIAYQGTLVIRGEAIIPYSDFYKMNEEIEDVDSQYKNPRNLCSGSVRQLNNEITAKRHVHFYAFSVSDVEGMDFDNSFEKKLDWVASLGFDVVEHIRVTEDTIRGEIEKFSKKIEQFDLPSDGLVLVYDDLAYGKSLGRTAKFPRDSIAFKWADETAETTLTEIEWSPSRTGLINPVAIFEPVELEGTTVSRASLHNISVMEELQLGIGDEIVVYKANTVSYTHLRAHETELHL
;
A
#
# COMPACT_ATOMS: atom_id res chain seq x y z
N ASN A 1 -11.43 -25.76 17.28
CA ASN A 1 -10.48 -26.70 16.71
C ASN A 1 -9.24 -26.74 17.61
N LYS A 2 -8.78 -27.95 18.00
CA LYS A 2 -7.52 -28.08 18.71
C LYS A 2 -6.43 -28.11 17.65
N GLU A 3 -5.40 -27.29 17.85
CA GLU A 3 -4.16 -27.37 17.11
C GLU A 3 -3.61 -28.80 17.22
N VAL A 4 -3.46 -29.49 16.10
CA VAL A 4 -3.05 -30.89 16.07
C VAL A 4 -1.52 -31.02 16.11
N MET A 5 -0.83 -29.95 15.64
CA MET A 5 0.63 -29.85 15.65
C MET A 5 1.02 -28.35 15.56
N SER A 6 2.22 -28.00 16.02
CA SER A 6 2.75 -26.65 15.91
C SER A 6 3.09 -26.32 14.44
N ASN A 7 3.09 -25.02 14.09
CA ASN A 7 3.51 -24.56 12.76
C ASN A 7 4.91 -25.08 12.38
N LEU A 8 5.82 -25.14 13.34
CA LEU A 8 7.18 -25.65 13.13
C LEU A 8 7.20 -27.14 12.76
N GLU A 9 6.34 -27.94 13.39
CA GLU A 9 6.19 -29.35 13.07
C GLU A 9 5.54 -29.58 11.71
N TYR A 10 4.52 -28.78 11.38
CA TYR A 10 3.89 -28.79 10.07
C TYR A 10 4.91 -28.46 8.97
N ASP A 11 5.69 -27.39 9.14
CA ASP A 11 6.69 -26.97 8.16
C ASP A 11 7.77 -28.04 7.95
N LYS A 12 8.21 -28.73 9.02
CA LYS A 12 9.15 -29.86 8.92
C LYS A 12 8.57 -31.01 8.11
N MET A 13 7.33 -31.39 8.39
CA MET A 13 6.65 -32.48 7.68
C MET A 13 6.39 -32.13 6.21
N TYR A 14 6.04 -30.86 5.95
CA TYR A 14 5.85 -30.35 4.59
C TYR A 14 7.15 -30.38 3.79
N ASP A 15 8.28 -29.97 4.39
CA ASP A 15 9.60 -30.00 3.78
C ASP A 15 10.05 -31.44 3.49
N GLU A 16 9.81 -32.38 4.43
CA GLU A 16 10.12 -33.79 4.28
C GLU A 16 9.29 -34.43 3.14
N LEU A 17 8.02 -34.06 3.05
CA LEU A 17 7.14 -34.49 1.97
C LEU A 17 7.64 -34.00 0.61
N LEU A 18 7.99 -32.69 0.49
CA LEU A 18 8.58 -32.14 -0.72
C LEU A 18 9.85 -32.86 -1.17
N GLU A 19 10.73 -33.23 -0.24
CA GLU A 19 11.93 -34.02 -0.55
C GLU A 19 11.61 -35.44 -1.00
N LEU A 20 10.64 -36.09 -0.37
CA LEU A 20 10.17 -37.41 -0.75
C LEU A 20 9.54 -37.43 -2.13
N GLU A 21 8.68 -36.47 -2.43
CA GLU A 21 8.05 -36.29 -3.75
C GLU A 21 9.09 -36.07 -4.84
N LYS A 22 10.12 -35.26 -4.57
CA LYS A 22 11.28 -35.08 -5.47
C LYS A 22 12.07 -36.38 -5.69
N LYS A 23 12.34 -37.13 -4.62
CA LYS A 23 13.11 -38.37 -4.69
C LYS A 23 12.38 -39.49 -5.43
N THR A 24 11.06 -39.55 -5.24
CA THR A 24 10.22 -40.60 -5.85
C THR A 24 9.65 -40.19 -7.21
N ASN A 25 9.81 -38.94 -7.59
CA ASN A 25 9.17 -38.31 -8.75
C ASN A 25 7.64 -38.59 -8.80
N THR A 26 7.00 -38.63 -7.63
CA THR A 26 5.59 -38.96 -7.47
C THR A 26 4.95 -37.92 -6.56
N VAL A 27 3.93 -37.20 -7.08
CA VAL A 27 3.11 -36.29 -6.30
C VAL A 27 1.68 -36.80 -6.31
N LEU A 28 1.13 -37.01 -5.11
CA LEU A 28 -0.24 -37.51 -4.98
C LEU A 28 -1.24 -36.35 -5.27
N SER A 29 -2.39 -36.66 -5.86
CA SER A 29 -3.41 -35.68 -6.23
C SER A 29 -3.99 -34.91 -5.05
N ASN A 30 -3.83 -35.40 -3.83
CA ASN A 30 -4.24 -34.74 -2.59
C ASN A 30 -3.05 -34.25 -1.76
N SER A 31 -1.86 -34.16 -2.36
CA SER A 31 -0.69 -33.68 -1.64
C SER A 31 -0.86 -32.21 -1.24
N PRO A 32 -0.53 -31.84 0.00
CA PRO A 32 -0.50 -30.44 0.42
C PRO A 32 0.58 -29.62 -0.30
N THR A 33 1.47 -30.26 -1.07
CA THR A 33 2.51 -29.57 -1.85
C THR A 33 1.98 -28.98 -3.16
N ILE A 34 0.86 -29.50 -3.67
CA ILE A 34 0.15 -28.98 -4.85
C ILE A 34 -1.18 -28.29 -4.48
N HIS A 35 -1.72 -28.57 -3.31
CA HIS A 35 -2.88 -27.89 -2.76
C HIS A 35 -2.47 -27.06 -1.56
N VAL A 36 -2.82 -25.80 -1.56
CA VAL A 36 -2.61 -24.93 -0.39
C VAL A 36 -3.50 -25.44 0.73
N GLY A 37 -2.90 -25.86 1.86
CA GLY A 37 -3.63 -26.36 3.00
C GLY A 37 -4.66 -25.35 3.49
N TYR A 38 -5.89 -25.80 3.71
CA TYR A 38 -6.98 -24.98 4.22
C TYR A 38 -6.95 -24.98 5.75
N GLU A 39 -6.63 -23.84 6.33
CA GLU A 39 -6.74 -23.61 7.76
C GLU A 39 -7.97 -22.75 8.04
N LEU A 40 -8.97 -23.32 8.71
CA LEU A 40 -10.15 -22.59 9.18
C LEU A 40 -9.74 -21.70 10.37
N MET A 41 -9.28 -20.49 10.09
CA MET A 41 -9.12 -19.45 11.10
C MET A 41 -10.49 -18.83 11.39
N THR A 42 -10.84 -18.66 12.64
CA THR A 42 -12.07 -17.97 13.04
C THR A 42 -11.88 -16.48 13.23
N VAL A 43 -10.65 -16.05 13.57
CA VAL A 43 -10.26 -14.64 13.74
C VAL A 43 -8.76 -14.52 13.44
N LEU A 44 -8.34 -13.44 12.81
CA LEU A 44 -6.92 -13.13 12.64
C LEU A 44 -6.34 -12.67 13.99
N GLU A 45 -5.23 -13.28 14.38
CA GLU A 45 -4.48 -12.86 15.56
C GLU A 45 -3.89 -11.47 15.36
N LYS A 46 -3.67 -10.76 16.47
CA LYS A 46 -3.04 -9.43 16.44
C LYS A 46 -1.66 -9.48 17.08
N GLU A 47 -0.73 -8.77 16.48
CA GLU A 47 0.64 -8.68 16.98
C GLU A 47 1.14 -7.24 17.00
N ALA A 48 1.87 -6.88 18.06
CA ALA A 48 2.51 -5.58 18.18
C ALA A 48 3.79 -5.52 17.33
N HIS A 49 4.02 -4.41 16.63
CA HIS A 49 5.26 -4.16 15.92
C HIS A 49 6.40 -3.82 16.89
N PRO A 50 7.63 -4.31 16.66
CA PRO A 50 8.80 -3.96 17.48
C PRO A 50 9.09 -2.46 17.48
N SER A 51 8.71 -1.75 16.43
CA SER A 51 8.80 -0.30 16.30
C SER A 51 7.57 0.24 15.55
N PRO A 52 7.05 1.42 15.91
CA PRO A 52 5.91 2.01 15.25
C PRO A 52 6.13 2.20 13.74
N MET A 53 5.13 1.89 12.93
CA MET A 53 5.11 2.12 11.49
C MET A 53 4.42 3.45 11.21
N LEU A 54 5.19 4.53 11.22
CA LEU A 54 4.69 5.88 11.05
C LEU A 54 4.18 6.12 9.62
N SER A 55 3.30 7.10 9.47
CA SER A 55 2.96 7.66 8.17
C SER A 55 4.11 8.52 7.66
N LEU A 56 4.19 8.76 6.35
CA LEU A 56 5.15 9.69 5.77
C LEU A 56 4.58 11.11 5.79
N ASP A 57 5.46 12.09 5.98
CA ASP A 57 5.16 13.45 5.60
C ASP A 57 5.01 13.54 4.07
N LYS A 58 4.30 14.54 3.55
CA LYS A 58 3.96 14.58 2.14
C LYS A 58 4.05 15.97 1.55
N THR A 59 4.42 16.04 0.28
CA THR A 59 4.38 17.24 -0.54
C THR A 59 3.82 16.94 -1.94
N LYS A 60 3.33 17.96 -2.64
CA LYS A 60 2.96 17.92 -4.06
C LYS A 60 3.93 18.73 -4.93
N GLU A 61 4.93 19.37 -4.30
CA GLU A 61 5.85 20.29 -4.96
C GLU A 61 7.22 19.60 -5.17
N PRO A 62 7.65 19.36 -6.43
CA PRO A 62 8.97 18.80 -6.72
C PRO A 62 10.14 19.59 -6.12
N ASP A 63 10.01 20.94 -6.06
CA ASP A 63 11.04 21.81 -5.50
C ASP A 63 11.23 21.61 -3.99
N GLN A 64 10.17 21.25 -3.27
CA GLN A 64 10.27 20.90 -1.85
C GLN A 64 11.06 19.61 -1.65
N LEU A 65 10.92 18.63 -2.54
CA LEU A 65 11.71 17.40 -2.48
C LEU A 65 13.18 17.66 -2.76
N ALA A 66 13.50 18.50 -3.76
CA ALA A 66 14.88 18.90 -4.04
C ALA A 66 15.51 19.58 -2.81
N THR A 67 14.82 20.56 -2.21
CA THR A 67 15.26 21.24 -0.99
C THR A 67 15.39 20.27 0.21
N TRP A 68 14.49 19.30 0.33
CA TRP A 68 14.50 18.31 1.41
C TRP A 68 15.76 17.45 1.36
N LEU A 69 16.30 17.13 0.18
CA LEU A 69 17.56 16.37 0.03
C LEU A 69 18.75 17.06 0.71
N ASN A 70 18.78 18.39 0.76
CA ASN A 70 19.79 19.16 1.49
C ASN A 70 21.24 18.71 1.18
N GLY A 71 21.57 18.56 -0.11
CA GLY A 71 22.87 18.12 -0.58
C GLY A 71 23.16 16.63 -0.43
N GLN A 72 22.21 15.84 0.05
CA GLN A 72 22.33 14.38 0.16
C GLN A 72 21.79 13.69 -1.11
N GLU A 73 22.24 12.46 -1.33
CA GLU A 73 21.63 11.57 -2.31
C GLU A 73 20.39 10.87 -1.72
N GLY A 74 19.38 10.69 -2.54
CA GLY A 74 18.14 9.97 -2.16
C GLY A 74 17.81 8.86 -3.14
N ILE A 75 16.97 7.96 -2.68
CA ILE A 75 16.37 6.90 -3.49
C ILE A 75 14.90 7.25 -3.67
N LEU A 76 14.50 7.51 -4.91
CA LEU A 76 13.13 7.81 -5.33
C LEU A 76 12.49 6.53 -5.86
N SER A 77 11.33 6.16 -5.34
CA SER A 77 10.61 4.94 -5.70
C SER A 77 9.11 5.18 -5.86
N TRP A 78 8.40 4.26 -6.52
CA TRP A 78 6.94 4.27 -6.51
C TRP A 78 6.38 4.16 -5.09
N LYS A 79 5.38 4.97 -4.79
CA LYS A 79 4.53 4.81 -3.62
C LYS A 79 3.35 3.93 -3.99
N LEU A 80 3.55 2.62 -3.86
CA LEU A 80 2.51 1.65 -4.16
C LEU A 80 1.31 1.81 -3.21
N ASP A 81 0.11 1.58 -3.73
CA ASP A 81 -1.15 1.76 -3.03
C ASP A 81 -1.90 0.43 -2.85
N GLY A 82 -1.64 -0.25 -1.76
CA GLY A 82 -2.19 -1.54 -1.41
C GLY A 82 -2.38 -1.72 0.09
N LEU A 83 -1.74 -2.76 0.64
CA LEU A 83 -1.71 -3.03 2.07
C LEU A 83 -0.27 -3.30 2.52
N THR A 84 0.26 -2.46 3.39
CA THR A 84 1.60 -2.65 3.93
C THR A 84 1.67 -3.90 4.81
N ILE A 85 2.66 -4.76 4.54
CA ILE A 85 2.95 -5.99 5.26
C ILE A 85 4.40 -6.03 5.68
N VAL A 86 4.64 -6.59 6.86
CA VAL A 86 5.97 -6.93 7.38
C VAL A 86 6.16 -8.43 7.27
N LEU A 87 7.16 -8.86 6.51
CA LEU A 87 7.57 -10.26 6.42
C LEU A 87 8.80 -10.49 7.30
N THR A 88 8.76 -11.54 8.12
CA THR A 88 9.89 -11.98 8.92
C THR A 88 10.34 -13.36 8.45
N TYR A 89 11.63 -13.47 8.14
CA TYR A 89 12.29 -14.72 7.78
C TYR A 89 13.29 -15.11 8.86
N GLU A 90 13.35 -16.40 9.16
CA GLU A 90 14.37 -16.99 10.01
C GLU A 90 14.81 -18.33 9.40
N HIS A 91 16.11 -18.61 9.47
CA HIS A 91 16.68 -19.85 8.90
C HIS A 91 16.25 -20.08 7.44
N GLY A 92 16.17 -19.00 6.66
CA GLY A 92 15.78 -19.05 5.27
C GLY A 92 14.29 -19.32 4.98
N LYS A 93 13.42 -19.33 6.00
CA LYS A 93 11.98 -19.61 5.85
C LYS A 93 11.14 -18.42 6.27
N LEU A 94 10.00 -18.23 5.60
CA LEU A 94 8.98 -17.27 6.03
C LEU A 94 8.39 -17.73 7.37
N LEU A 95 8.77 -17.04 8.44
CA LEU A 95 8.28 -17.29 9.79
C LEU A 95 6.91 -16.64 9.98
N LYS A 96 6.81 -15.34 9.61
CA LYS A 96 5.66 -14.52 9.95
C LYS A 96 5.41 -13.42 8.93
N ALA A 97 4.12 -13.09 8.74
CA ALA A 97 3.65 -11.91 8.02
C ALA A 97 2.62 -11.17 8.85
N VAL A 98 2.78 -9.86 9.02
CA VAL A 98 1.91 -9.02 9.85
C VAL A 98 1.53 -7.77 9.06
N THR A 99 0.25 -7.39 9.03
CA THR A 99 -0.19 -6.15 8.39
C THR A 99 0.27 -4.94 9.21
N ARG A 100 0.39 -3.77 8.58
CA ARG A 100 0.70 -2.53 9.29
C ARG A 100 -0.30 -2.24 10.42
N GLY A 101 -1.60 -2.54 10.21
CA GLY A 101 -2.66 -2.21 11.15
C GLY A 101 -2.73 -0.69 11.41
N ASN A 102 -2.78 -0.32 12.67
CA ASN A 102 -2.77 1.09 13.11
C ASN A 102 -1.33 1.68 13.23
N GLY A 103 -0.32 0.91 12.86
CA GLY A 103 1.10 1.27 12.99
C GLY A 103 1.78 0.75 14.26
N GLU A 104 1.03 0.37 15.28
CA GLU A 104 1.53 -0.23 16.52
C GLU A 104 1.18 -1.72 16.61
N VAL A 105 -0.01 -2.08 16.16
CA VAL A 105 -0.54 -3.45 16.17
C VAL A 105 -1.11 -3.78 14.80
N GLY A 106 -0.69 -4.91 14.23
CA GLY A 106 -1.20 -5.45 12.98
C GLY A 106 -1.85 -6.83 13.16
N GLU A 107 -2.45 -7.33 12.08
CA GLU A 107 -3.05 -8.66 12.00
C GLU A 107 -2.04 -9.65 11.43
N VAL A 108 -1.95 -10.83 12.02
CA VAL A 108 -1.09 -11.91 11.53
C VAL A 108 -1.75 -12.56 10.32
N VAL A 109 -1.10 -12.45 9.16
CA VAL A 109 -1.59 -12.91 7.85
C VAL A 109 -0.63 -13.90 7.19
N THR A 110 0.17 -14.59 7.98
CA THR A 110 1.22 -15.50 7.49
C THR A 110 0.67 -16.56 6.53
N ASN A 111 -0.49 -17.14 6.86
CA ASN A 111 -1.12 -18.14 6.02
C ASN A 111 -1.49 -17.58 4.63
N ASN A 112 -1.95 -16.34 4.57
CA ASN A 112 -2.27 -15.67 3.30
C ASN A 112 -0.99 -15.26 2.54
N ALA A 113 0.04 -14.76 3.25
CA ALA A 113 1.29 -14.37 2.61
C ALA A 113 2.02 -15.56 1.93
N ARG A 114 1.82 -16.78 2.40
CA ARG A 114 2.37 -18.00 1.78
C ARG A 114 1.82 -18.29 0.39
N VAL A 115 0.69 -17.72 0.03
CA VAL A 115 0.04 -17.91 -1.27
C VAL A 115 0.09 -16.69 -2.16
N PHE A 116 0.85 -15.66 -1.79
CA PHE A 116 1.14 -14.56 -2.69
C PHE A 116 2.00 -15.06 -3.86
N GLU A 117 1.77 -14.50 -5.04
CA GLU A 117 2.39 -14.96 -6.29
C GLU A 117 3.92 -14.94 -6.25
N ASN A 118 4.51 -13.93 -5.60
CA ASN A 118 5.93 -13.62 -5.66
C ASN A 118 6.65 -13.60 -4.31
N VAL A 119 6.03 -14.08 -3.23
CA VAL A 119 6.70 -14.19 -1.93
C VAL A 119 7.49 -15.49 -1.87
N PRO A 120 8.84 -15.46 -1.78
CA PRO A 120 9.65 -16.66 -1.66
C PRO A 120 9.34 -17.40 -0.36
N ARG A 121 8.95 -18.65 -0.44
CA ARG A 121 8.77 -19.47 0.77
C ARG A 121 10.10 -19.79 1.46
N ARG A 122 11.19 -19.81 0.69
CA ARG A 122 12.55 -20.00 1.16
C ARG A 122 13.52 -19.07 0.46
N ILE A 123 14.49 -18.55 1.22
CA ILE A 123 15.59 -17.71 0.74
C ILE A 123 16.93 -18.30 1.14
N ALA A 124 18.00 -17.92 0.46
CA ALA A 124 19.35 -18.42 0.74
C ALA A 124 19.90 -17.95 2.10
N TYR A 125 19.50 -16.74 2.53
CA TYR A 125 19.98 -16.15 3.76
C TYR A 125 19.41 -16.87 4.99
N GLN A 126 20.28 -17.21 5.98
CA GLN A 126 19.92 -18.03 7.13
C GLN A 126 19.73 -17.26 8.45
N GLY A 127 20.10 -15.97 8.49
CA GLY A 127 19.87 -15.12 9.66
C GLY A 127 18.43 -14.62 9.73
N THR A 128 18.16 -13.77 10.71
CA THR A 128 16.89 -13.06 10.83
C THR A 128 16.83 -11.93 9.82
N LEU A 129 15.74 -11.86 9.06
CA LEU A 129 15.47 -10.80 8.07
C LEU A 129 14.05 -10.30 8.21
N VAL A 130 13.88 -8.98 8.39
CA VAL A 130 12.57 -8.31 8.47
C VAL A 130 12.44 -7.32 7.32
N ILE A 131 11.50 -7.60 6.42
CA ILE A 131 11.24 -6.80 5.21
C ILE A 131 9.88 -6.13 5.35
N ARG A 132 9.81 -4.85 4.98
CA ARG A 132 8.55 -4.14 4.75
C ARG A 132 8.29 -4.02 3.26
N GLY A 133 7.06 -4.26 2.87
CA GLY A 133 6.62 -4.13 1.49
C GLY A 133 5.13 -3.88 1.39
N GLU A 134 4.69 -3.65 0.18
CA GLU A 134 3.29 -3.43 -0.12
C GLU A 134 2.71 -4.65 -0.82
N ALA A 135 1.63 -5.20 -0.27
CA ALA A 135 0.81 -6.19 -0.95
C ALA A 135 -0.16 -5.46 -1.87
N ILE A 136 -0.23 -5.88 -3.12
CA ILE A 136 -1.06 -5.27 -4.15
C ILE A 136 -1.68 -6.30 -5.07
N ILE A 137 -2.74 -5.91 -5.76
CA ILE A 137 -3.29 -6.62 -6.91
C ILE A 137 -3.08 -5.71 -8.13
N PRO A 138 -2.35 -6.17 -9.17
CA PRO A 138 -2.15 -5.41 -10.40
C PRO A 138 -3.48 -5.04 -11.06
N TYR A 139 -3.53 -3.93 -11.79
CA TYR A 139 -4.73 -3.51 -12.52
C TYR A 139 -5.17 -4.55 -13.53
N SER A 140 -4.24 -5.20 -14.23
CA SER A 140 -4.52 -6.27 -15.18
C SER A 140 -5.28 -7.45 -14.56
N ASP A 141 -4.90 -7.87 -13.34
CA ASP A 141 -5.60 -8.94 -12.62
C ASP A 141 -6.92 -8.45 -12.01
N PHE A 142 -6.95 -7.21 -11.52
CA PHE A 142 -8.17 -6.59 -11.01
C PHE A 142 -9.27 -6.52 -12.07
N TYR A 143 -8.95 -6.07 -13.29
CA TYR A 143 -9.92 -6.00 -14.38
C TYR A 143 -10.37 -7.38 -14.84
N LYS A 144 -9.47 -8.36 -14.96
CA LYS A 144 -9.84 -9.75 -15.29
C LYS A 144 -10.84 -10.34 -14.28
N MET A 145 -10.59 -10.13 -12.98
CA MET A 145 -11.51 -10.61 -11.94
C MET A 145 -12.88 -9.94 -12.02
N ASN A 146 -12.93 -8.66 -12.37
CA ASN A 146 -14.20 -7.95 -12.56
C ASN A 146 -14.96 -8.40 -13.82
N GLU A 147 -14.25 -8.74 -14.89
CA GLU A 147 -14.86 -9.28 -16.11
C GLU A 147 -15.61 -10.62 -15.88
N GLU A 148 -15.15 -11.41 -14.89
CA GLU A 148 -15.80 -12.66 -14.49
C GLU A 148 -17.07 -12.46 -13.64
N ILE A 149 -17.37 -11.25 -13.19
CA ILE A 149 -18.52 -10.90 -12.37
C ILE A 149 -19.62 -10.33 -13.25
N GLU A 150 -20.66 -11.10 -13.51
CA GLU A 150 -21.78 -10.69 -14.37
C GLU A 150 -22.57 -9.50 -13.82
N ASP A 151 -22.76 -9.44 -12.49
CA ASP A 151 -23.47 -8.36 -11.82
C ASP A 151 -22.54 -7.15 -11.58
N VAL A 152 -22.75 -6.08 -12.32
CA VAL A 152 -21.96 -4.83 -12.25
C VAL A 152 -21.94 -4.21 -10.85
N ASP A 153 -23.04 -4.34 -10.09
CA ASP A 153 -23.09 -3.80 -8.73
C ASP A 153 -22.24 -4.61 -7.74
N SER A 154 -21.97 -5.87 -8.07
CA SER A 154 -21.12 -6.78 -7.29
C SER A 154 -19.63 -6.68 -7.67
N GLN A 155 -19.27 -5.96 -8.71
CA GLN A 155 -17.88 -5.76 -9.12
C GLN A 155 -17.07 -5.00 -8.08
N TYR A 156 -15.79 -5.34 -7.97
CA TYR A 156 -14.85 -4.65 -7.11
C TYR A 156 -14.61 -3.22 -7.62
N LYS A 157 -14.66 -2.24 -6.74
CA LYS A 157 -14.55 -0.82 -7.11
C LYS A 157 -13.12 -0.28 -7.06
N ASN A 158 -12.23 -0.92 -6.32
CA ASN A 158 -10.88 -0.42 -6.07
C ASN A 158 -9.91 -1.56 -5.79
N PRO A 159 -8.75 -1.65 -6.49
CA PRO A 159 -7.78 -2.73 -6.32
C PRO A 159 -7.15 -2.75 -4.93
N ARG A 160 -6.93 -1.59 -4.28
CA ARG A 160 -6.44 -1.50 -2.90
C ARG A 160 -7.41 -2.16 -1.91
N ASN A 161 -8.70 -1.85 -2.01
CA ASN A 161 -9.71 -2.42 -1.13
C ASN A 161 -9.85 -3.93 -1.36
N LEU A 162 -9.80 -4.39 -2.62
CA LEU A 162 -9.79 -5.79 -2.96
C LEU A 162 -8.56 -6.49 -2.37
N CYS A 163 -7.36 -5.91 -2.51
CA CYS A 163 -6.13 -6.44 -1.94
C CYS A 163 -6.22 -6.55 -0.41
N SER A 164 -6.64 -5.47 0.27
CA SER A 164 -6.81 -5.45 1.73
C SER A 164 -7.80 -6.51 2.21
N GLY A 165 -8.92 -6.70 1.52
CA GLY A 165 -9.89 -7.76 1.79
C GLY A 165 -9.35 -9.15 1.49
N SER A 166 -8.51 -9.30 0.46
CA SER A 166 -7.90 -10.58 0.06
C SER A 166 -6.85 -11.06 1.05
N VAL A 167 -5.99 -10.15 1.51
CA VAL A 167 -4.94 -10.44 2.49
C VAL A 167 -5.51 -10.84 3.85
N ARG A 168 -6.70 -10.35 4.20
CA ARG A 168 -7.36 -10.63 5.48
C ARG A 168 -8.36 -11.78 5.43
N GLN A 169 -8.39 -12.57 4.35
CA GLN A 169 -9.25 -13.74 4.27
C GLN A 169 -8.88 -14.77 5.34
N LEU A 170 -9.88 -15.38 5.95
CA LEU A 170 -9.68 -16.50 6.87
C LEU A 170 -9.32 -17.78 6.11
N ASN A 171 -9.74 -17.88 4.85
CA ASN A 171 -9.40 -18.95 3.92
C ASN A 171 -8.41 -18.44 2.88
N ASN A 172 -7.18 -18.93 2.92
CA ASN A 172 -6.12 -18.52 2.00
C ASN A 172 -6.31 -19.02 0.55
N GLU A 173 -7.19 -19.98 0.29
CA GLU A 173 -7.56 -20.35 -1.09
C GLU A 173 -8.24 -19.20 -1.83
N ILE A 174 -9.01 -18.37 -1.12
CA ILE A 174 -9.60 -17.15 -1.68
C ILE A 174 -8.48 -16.16 -2.03
N THR A 175 -7.50 -15.99 -1.15
CA THR A 175 -6.32 -15.14 -1.39
C THR A 175 -5.52 -15.62 -2.60
N ALA A 176 -5.29 -16.93 -2.71
CA ALA A 176 -4.56 -17.54 -3.82
C ALA A 176 -5.21 -17.26 -5.19
N LYS A 177 -6.54 -17.20 -5.25
CA LYS A 177 -7.28 -16.90 -6.51
C LYS A 177 -7.29 -15.42 -6.88
N ARG A 178 -6.79 -14.55 -6.02
CA ARG A 178 -6.85 -13.10 -6.20
C ARG A 178 -5.51 -12.49 -6.60
N HIS A 179 -4.52 -13.30 -6.93
CA HIS A 179 -3.24 -12.88 -7.49
C HIS A 179 -2.59 -11.72 -6.73
N VAL A 180 -2.49 -11.86 -5.40
CA VAL A 180 -1.82 -10.86 -4.55
C VAL A 180 -0.32 -10.94 -4.76
N HIS A 181 0.32 -9.82 -5.07
CA HIS A 181 1.77 -9.65 -5.18
C HIS A 181 2.31 -8.85 -4.00
N PHE A 182 3.58 -9.02 -3.68
CA PHE A 182 4.30 -8.28 -2.65
C PHE A 182 5.52 -7.61 -3.25
N TYR A 183 5.67 -6.32 -3.03
CA TYR A 183 6.84 -5.54 -3.46
C TYR A 183 7.55 -4.98 -2.24
N ALA A 184 8.79 -5.40 -2.02
CA ALA A 184 9.62 -4.92 -0.93
C ALA A 184 10.03 -3.47 -1.18
N PHE A 185 9.93 -2.63 -0.15
CA PHE A 185 10.38 -1.24 -0.20
C PHE A 185 11.34 -0.86 0.93
N SER A 186 11.53 -1.71 1.94
CA SER A 186 12.46 -1.42 3.04
C SER A 186 12.88 -2.70 3.77
N VAL A 187 14.11 -2.72 4.26
CA VAL A 187 14.62 -3.71 5.22
C VAL A 187 14.68 -3.08 6.59
N SER A 188 13.82 -3.57 7.50
CA SER A 188 13.72 -3.03 8.86
C SER A 188 14.77 -3.58 9.79
N ASP A 189 15.09 -4.86 9.63
CA ASP A 189 16.08 -5.56 10.45
C ASP A 189 16.75 -6.66 9.63
N VAL A 190 18.05 -6.85 9.82
CA VAL A 190 18.83 -7.92 9.21
C VAL A 190 20.07 -8.20 10.05
N GLU A 191 20.27 -9.46 10.40
CA GLU A 191 21.37 -9.89 11.27
C GLU A 191 22.68 -10.05 10.47
N GLY A 192 23.78 -9.45 10.97
CA GLY A 192 25.12 -9.72 10.47
C GLY A 192 25.45 -9.27 9.06
N MET A 193 24.64 -8.35 8.48
CA MET A 193 24.87 -7.78 7.16
C MET A 193 25.32 -6.34 7.25
N ASP A 194 26.28 -5.97 6.44
CA ASP A 194 26.71 -4.58 6.20
C ASP A 194 26.36 -4.19 4.76
N PHE A 195 25.82 -3.00 4.57
CA PHE A 195 25.40 -2.45 3.28
C PHE A 195 26.16 -1.17 2.93
N ASP A 196 27.34 -0.97 3.49
CA ASP A 196 28.17 0.23 3.27
C ASP A 196 27.37 1.53 3.47
N ASN A 197 26.51 1.54 4.50
CA ASN A 197 25.68 2.68 4.85
C ASN A 197 24.67 3.13 3.74
N SER A 198 24.33 2.26 2.76
CA SER A 198 23.44 2.57 1.63
C SER A 198 22.09 1.88 1.73
N PHE A 199 21.03 2.67 1.58
CA PHE A 199 19.66 2.17 1.48
C PHE A 199 19.42 1.39 0.19
N GLU A 200 19.96 1.87 -0.94
CA GLU A 200 19.85 1.19 -2.24
C GLU A 200 20.46 -0.21 -2.20
N LYS A 201 21.66 -0.36 -1.60
CA LYS A 201 22.29 -1.66 -1.44
C LYS A 201 21.46 -2.66 -0.63
N LYS A 202 20.65 -2.18 0.35
CA LYS A 202 19.70 -3.04 1.05
C LYS A 202 18.63 -3.57 0.10
N LEU A 203 18.07 -2.72 -0.76
CA LEU A 203 17.05 -3.10 -1.72
C LEU A 203 17.61 -4.08 -2.76
N ASP A 204 18.79 -3.80 -3.31
CA ASP A 204 19.48 -4.68 -4.28
C ASP A 204 19.75 -6.07 -3.69
N TRP A 205 20.18 -6.10 -2.42
CA TRP A 205 20.40 -7.35 -1.74
C TRP A 205 19.10 -8.15 -1.55
N VAL A 206 18.01 -7.51 -1.17
CA VAL A 206 16.68 -8.15 -1.06
C VAL A 206 16.24 -8.71 -2.41
N ALA A 207 16.43 -7.95 -3.50
CA ALA A 207 16.17 -8.44 -4.86
C ALA A 207 17.01 -9.68 -5.20
N SER A 208 18.28 -9.73 -4.76
CA SER A 208 19.15 -10.89 -4.96
C SER A 208 18.69 -12.16 -4.22
N LEU A 209 17.85 -12.02 -3.19
CA LEU A 209 17.22 -13.14 -2.47
C LEU A 209 15.95 -13.66 -3.15
N GLY A 210 15.52 -13.04 -4.26
CA GLY A 210 14.37 -13.47 -5.05
C GLY A 210 13.07 -12.72 -4.73
N PHE A 211 13.13 -11.59 -4.02
CA PHE A 211 11.98 -10.72 -3.83
C PHE A 211 11.85 -9.72 -4.98
N ASP A 212 10.62 -9.42 -5.35
CA ASP A 212 10.35 -8.23 -6.14
C ASP A 212 10.49 -6.99 -5.24
N VAL A 213 11.27 -6.03 -5.71
CA VAL A 213 11.52 -4.76 -5.03
C VAL A 213 10.83 -3.66 -5.82
N VAL A 214 10.30 -2.66 -5.11
CA VAL A 214 9.70 -1.50 -5.76
C VAL A 214 10.72 -0.85 -6.71
N GLU A 215 10.29 -0.49 -7.92
CA GLU A 215 11.14 0.23 -8.87
C GLU A 215 11.61 1.55 -8.25
N HIS A 216 12.91 1.77 -8.27
CA HIS A 216 13.55 2.92 -7.65
C HIS A 216 14.72 3.43 -8.46
N ILE A 217 15.11 4.67 -8.19
CA ILE A 217 16.26 5.33 -8.83
C ILE A 217 16.94 6.25 -7.82
N ARG A 218 18.28 6.35 -7.93
CA ARG A 218 19.08 7.30 -7.17
C ARG A 218 18.91 8.71 -7.74
N VAL A 219 18.72 9.68 -6.87
CA VAL A 219 18.50 11.09 -7.23
C VAL A 219 19.32 12.03 -6.37
N THR A 220 19.59 13.22 -6.94
CA THR A 220 20.18 14.39 -6.27
C THR A 220 19.24 15.58 -6.41
N GLU A 221 19.55 16.71 -5.76
CA GLU A 221 18.78 17.96 -5.91
C GLU A 221 18.63 18.38 -7.38
N ASP A 222 19.64 18.13 -8.22
CA ASP A 222 19.66 18.52 -9.64
C ASP A 222 18.82 17.58 -10.50
N THR A 223 18.75 16.29 -10.16
CA THR A 223 18.13 15.24 -11.01
C THR A 223 16.70 14.93 -10.64
N ILE A 224 16.29 15.16 -9.40
CA ILE A 224 15.00 14.69 -8.86
C ILE A 224 13.79 15.19 -9.65
N ARG A 225 13.80 16.46 -10.12
CA ARG A 225 12.68 17.02 -10.90
C ARG A 225 12.46 16.25 -12.21
N GLY A 226 13.57 15.97 -12.92
CA GLY A 226 13.53 15.20 -14.16
C GLY A 226 13.07 13.75 -13.95
N GLU A 227 13.45 13.14 -12.83
CA GLU A 227 13.02 11.79 -12.51
C GLU A 227 11.53 11.74 -12.14
N ILE A 228 11.02 12.72 -11.36
CA ILE A 228 9.59 12.85 -11.07
C ILE A 228 8.78 12.97 -12.38
N GLU A 229 9.26 13.77 -13.34
CA GLU A 229 8.59 13.90 -14.64
C GLU A 229 8.58 12.57 -15.43
N LYS A 230 9.65 11.79 -15.37
CA LYS A 230 9.69 10.46 -16.00
C LYS A 230 8.69 9.50 -15.36
N PHE A 231 8.62 9.46 -14.03
CA PHE A 231 7.63 8.67 -13.31
C PHE A 231 6.20 9.12 -13.63
N SER A 232 5.96 10.44 -13.71
CA SER A 232 4.66 11.00 -14.07
C SER A 232 4.18 10.57 -15.46
N LYS A 233 5.09 10.49 -16.45
CA LYS A 233 4.75 9.98 -17.78
C LYS A 233 4.52 8.46 -17.81
N LYS A 234 5.15 7.73 -16.90
CA LYS A 234 5.06 6.26 -16.84
C LYS A 234 3.79 5.79 -16.14
N ILE A 235 3.18 6.59 -15.27
CA ILE A 235 2.05 6.17 -14.42
C ILE A 235 0.84 5.71 -15.24
N GLU A 236 0.57 6.32 -16.39
CA GLU A 236 -0.56 5.94 -17.26
C GLU A 236 -0.50 4.50 -17.79
N GLN A 237 0.71 3.94 -17.87
CA GLN A 237 0.97 2.58 -18.34
C GLN A 237 1.43 1.64 -17.23
N PHE A 238 1.46 2.15 -16.00
CA PHE A 238 1.95 1.39 -14.86
C PHE A 238 0.85 0.49 -14.29
N ASP A 239 1.07 -0.81 -14.38
CA ASP A 239 0.06 -1.82 -14.00
C ASP A 239 -0.14 -1.97 -12.48
N LEU A 240 0.66 -1.29 -11.66
CA LEU A 240 0.57 -1.38 -10.21
C LEU A 240 -0.10 -0.12 -9.63
N PRO A 241 -1.09 -0.26 -8.72
CA PRO A 241 -1.69 0.87 -8.03
C PRO A 241 -0.63 1.71 -7.30
N SER A 242 -0.57 3.01 -7.59
CA SER A 242 0.37 3.95 -6.99
C SER A 242 -0.28 5.32 -6.79
N ASP A 243 -0.08 5.93 -5.63
CA ASP A 243 -0.61 7.25 -5.29
C ASP A 243 0.47 8.35 -5.26
N GLY A 244 1.68 8.05 -5.74
CA GLY A 244 2.80 8.98 -5.75
C GLY A 244 4.17 8.31 -5.76
N LEU A 245 5.14 8.99 -5.18
CA LEU A 245 6.50 8.52 -5.02
C LEU A 245 6.93 8.61 -3.55
N VAL A 246 7.96 7.88 -3.18
CA VAL A 246 8.64 7.97 -1.88
C VAL A 246 10.08 8.30 -2.12
N LEU A 247 10.59 9.31 -1.42
CA LEU A 247 11.99 9.68 -1.38
C LEU A 247 12.57 9.32 -0.02
N VAL A 248 13.67 8.59 0.00
CA VAL A 248 14.40 8.17 1.21
C VAL A 248 15.85 8.57 1.04
N TYR A 249 16.54 9.03 2.10
CA TYR A 249 17.98 9.22 2.03
C TYR A 249 18.71 7.89 1.80
N ASP A 250 19.67 7.87 0.88
CA ASP A 250 20.51 6.68 0.69
C ASP A 250 21.46 6.45 1.87
N ASP A 251 22.01 7.52 2.44
CA ASP A 251 22.85 7.47 3.64
C ASP A 251 22.00 7.08 4.89
N LEU A 252 22.15 5.83 5.32
CA LEU A 252 21.39 5.27 6.44
C LEU A 252 21.73 5.94 7.79
N ALA A 253 23.00 6.28 7.98
CA ALA A 253 23.48 6.93 9.21
C ALA A 253 22.94 8.36 9.31
N TYR A 254 22.98 9.10 8.19
CA TYR A 254 22.39 10.43 8.08
C TYR A 254 20.88 10.38 8.37
N GLY A 255 20.13 9.53 7.65
CA GLY A 255 18.69 9.36 7.86
C GLY A 255 18.34 9.05 9.31
N LYS A 256 19.07 8.09 9.92
CA LYS A 256 18.88 7.74 11.34
C LYS A 256 19.16 8.91 12.29
N SER A 257 20.15 9.77 11.98
CA SER A 257 20.51 10.93 12.81
C SER A 257 19.41 11.99 12.89
N LEU A 258 18.54 12.09 11.86
CA LEU A 258 17.44 13.03 11.81
C LEU A 258 16.28 12.68 12.75
N GLY A 259 16.18 11.40 13.14
CA GLY A 259 15.15 10.90 14.03
C GLY A 259 13.75 10.99 13.42
N ARG A 260 12.75 11.24 14.27
CA ARG A 260 11.34 11.30 13.88
C ARG A 260 10.58 12.38 14.64
N THR A 261 9.47 12.82 14.09
CA THR A 261 8.43 13.56 14.82
C THR A 261 7.49 12.58 15.54
N ALA A 262 6.48 13.08 16.24
CA ALA A 262 5.42 12.22 16.79
C ALA A 262 4.62 11.47 15.69
N LYS A 263 4.58 12.00 14.44
CA LYS A 263 3.75 11.48 13.36
C LYS A 263 4.54 10.90 12.19
N PHE A 264 5.74 11.44 11.90
CA PHE A 264 6.48 11.16 10.67
C PHE A 264 7.95 10.86 10.97
N PRO A 265 8.58 9.93 10.23
CA PRO A 265 10.03 9.82 10.16
C PRO A 265 10.60 11.04 9.42
N ARG A 266 11.87 11.37 9.65
CA ARG A 266 12.53 12.47 8.95
C ARG A 266 13.50 12.02 7.87
N ASP A 267 13.71 10.71 7.76
CA ASP A 267 14.56 10.07 6.74
C ASP A 267 13.85 9.80 5.43
N SER A 268 12.53 10.03 5.39
CA SER A 268 11.71 9.74 4.22
C SER A 268 10.52 10.71 4.09
N ILE A 269 10.14 11.00 2.85
CA ILE A 269 9.03 11.89 2.51
C ILE A 269 8.29 11.34 1.29
N ALA A 270 6.96 11.51 1.25
CA ALA A 270 6.14 11.13 0.11
C ALA A 270 5.90 12.34 -0.81
N PHE A 271 6.02 12.10 -2.11
CA PHE A 271 5.49 12.98 -3.14
C PHE A 271 4.16 12.40 -3.60
N LYS A 272 3.11 13.23 -3.58
CA LYS A 272 1.80 12.84 -4.11
C LYS A 272 1.53 13.58 -5.40
N TRP A 273 0.95 12.86 -6.36
CA TRP A 273 0.44 13.49 -7.57
C TRP A 273 -0.60 14.56 -7.21
N ALA A 274 -0.77 15.54 -8.10
CA ALA A 274 -1.90 16.45 -7.98
C ALA A 274 -3.20 15.63 -7.94
N ASP A 275 -4.15 16.05 -7.08
CA ASP A 275 -5.44 15.39 -7.05
C ASP A 275 -6.11 15.61 -8.41
N GLU A 276 -6.75 14.56 -8.93
CA GLU A 276 -7.66 14.72 -10.06
C GLU A 276 -8.84 15.60 -9.60
N THR A 277 -9.11 16.63 -10.36
CA THR A 277 -10.18 17.57 -10.07
C THR A 277 -11.22 17.54 -11.19
N ALA A 278 -12.50 17.72 -10.86
CA ALA A 278 -13.57 17.90 -11.83
C ALA A 278 -14.39 19.14 -11.48
N GLU A 279 -14.78 19.89 -12.49
CA GLU A 279 -15.69 21.01 -12.36
C GLU A 279 -17.13 20.51 -12.47
N THR A 280 -18.00 21.01 -11.61
CA THR A 280 -19.42 20.65 -11.60
C THR A 280 -20.27 21.74 -10.96
N THR A 281 -21.60 21.59 -11.02
CA THR A 281 -22.54 22.57 -10.46
C THR A 281 -23.14 22.05 -9.15
N LEU A 282 -23.10 22.88 -8.10
CA LEU A 282 -23.74 22.61 -6.81
C LEU A 282 -25.26 22.66 -6.94
N THR A 283 -25.94 21.55 -6.73
CA THR A 283 -27.41 21.44 -6.89
C THR A 283 -28.15 21.54 -5.58
N GLU A 284 -27.58 21.04 -4.48
CA GLU A 284 -28.22 21.01 -3.15
C GLU A 284 -27.17 20.94 -2.04
N ILE A 285 -27.53 21.38 -0.83
CA ILE A 285 -26.77 21.12 0.40
C ILE A 285 -27.64 20.31 1.34
N GLU A 286 -27.28 19.05 1.51
CA GLU A 286 -27.96 18.14 2.42
C GLU A 286 -27.37 18.23 3.83
N TRP A 287 -28.23 18.24 4.84
CA TRP A 287 -27.84 18.29 6.25
C TRP A 287 -28.04 16.92 6.89
N SER A 288 -26.94 16.20 7.10
CA SER A 288 -26.98 14.83 7.64
C SER A 288 -26.47 14.75 9.07
N PRO A 289 -27.25 14.13 10.00
CA PRO A 289 -26.79 13.92 11.36
C PRO A 289 -25.72 12.81 11.40
N SER A 290 -24.59 13.09 12.06
CA SER A 290 -23.57 12.08 12.35
C SER A 290 -23.98 11.17 13.51
N ARG A 291 -23.23 10.08 13.72
CA ARG A 291 -23.44 9.19 14.88
C ARG A 291 -23.28 9.90 16.23
N THR A 292 -22.57 11.02 16.28
CA THR A 292 -22.37 11.83 17.49
C THR A 292 -23.41 12.92 17.66
N GLY A 293 -24.41 13.02 16.76
CA GLY A 293 -25.45 14.04 16.78
C GLY A 293 -25.06 15.39 16.17
N LEU A 294 -23.84 15.51 15.64
CA LEU A 294 -23.44 16.68 14.87
C LEU A 294 -24.12 16.65 13.49
N ILE A 295 -24.61 17.80 13.05
CA ILE A 295 -25.16 17.97 11.71
C ILE A 295 -24.06 18.43 10.79
N ASN A 296 -23.72 17.61 9.79
CA ASN A 296 -22.69 17.88 8.80
C ASN A 296 -23.32 18.24 7.46
N PRO A 297 -22.89 19.35 6.82
CA PRO A 297 -23.32 19.68 5.49
C PRO A 297 -22.63 18.78 4.46
N VAL A 298 -23.40 18.34 3.48
CA VAL A 298 -22.94 17.54 2.33
C VAL A 298 -23.39 18.24 1.06
N ALA A 299 -22.44 18.59 0.20
CA ALA A 299 -22.74 19.13 -1.12
C ALA A 299 -23.27 18.01 -2.02
N ILE A 300 -24.36 18.26 -2.71
CA ILE A 300 -24.90 17.47 -3.81
C ILE A 300 -24.68 18.26 -5.08
N PHE A 301 -24.14 17.62 -6.12
CA PHE A 301 -23.77 18.27 -7.37
C PHE A 301 -24.04 17.37 -8.57
N GLU A 302 -24.03 17.96 -9.77
CA GLU A 302 -24.15 17.17 -11.00
C GLU A 302 -23.07 16.10 -11.04
N PRO A 303 -23.42 14.83 -11.38
CA PRO A 303 -22.46 13.72 -11.34
C PRO A 303 -21.26 13.97 -12.25
N VAL A 304 -20.06 13.72 -11.73
CA VAL A 304 -18.80 13.80 -12.48
C VAL A 304 -17.95 12.57 -12.25
N GLU A 305 -17.11 12.23 -13.23
CA GLU A 305 -16.13 11.17 -13.12
C GLU A 305 -14.87 11.68 -12.41
N LEU A 306 -14.44 10.97 -11.38
CA LEU A 306 -13.19 11.22 -10.64
C LEU A 306 -12.53 9.89 -10.31
N GLU A 307 -11.28 9.71 -10.73
CA GLU A 307 -10.51 8.48 -10.48
C GLU A 307 -11.30 7.19 -10.80
N GLY A 308 -11.95 7.19 -12.00
CA GLY A 308 -12.70 6.04 -12.50
C GLY A 308 -13.99 5.73 -11.73
N THR A 309 -14.52 6.67 -10.96
CA THR A 309 -15.82 6.53 -10.27
C THR A 309 -16.67 7.77 -10.45
N THR A 310 -17.98 7.55 -10.68
CA THR A 310 -18.95 8.65 -10.72
C THR A 310 -19.24 9.12 -9.30
N VAL A 311 -19.03 10.41 -9.04
CA VAL A 311 -19.29 11.07 -7.77
C VAL A 311 -20.31 12.18 -7.94
N SER A 312 -21.22 12.34 -6.97
CA SER A 312 -22.26 13.37 -6.95
C SER A 312 -22.42 14.00 -5.56
N ARG A 313 -21.58 13.63 -4.60
CA ARG A 313 -21.68 14.07 -3.20
C ARG A 313 -20.29 14.35 -2.63
N ALA A 314 -20.14 15.44 -1.88
CA ALA A 314 -18.91 15.77 -1.18
C ALA A 314 -19.18 16.30 0.23
N SER A 315 -18.31 15.99 1.17
CA SER A 315 -18.38 16.54 2.52
C SER A 315 -17.93 18.00 2.54
N LEU A 316 -18.71 18.85 3.17
CA LEU A 316 -18.34 20.22 3.48
C LEU A 316 -17.76 20.39 4.90
N HIS A 317 -17.58 19.28 5.60
CA HIS A 317 -17.05 19.16 6.97
C HIS A 317 -17.86 19.91 8.03
N ASN A 318 -18.06 21.22 7.88
CA ASN A 318 -18.78 22.06 8.84
C ASN A 318 -19.26 23.37 8.17
N ILE A 319 -20.08 24.11 8.90
CA ILE A 319 -20.66 25.39 8.43
C ILE A 319 -19.58 26.43 8.11
N SER A 320 -18.51 26.51 8.90
CA SER A 320 -17.46 27.52 8.69
C SER A 320 -16.79 27.36 7.33
N VAL A 321 -16.61 26.14 6.83
CA VAL A 321 -16.09 25.88 5.47
C VAL A 321 -17.05 26.39 4.40
N MET A 322 -18.36 26.21 4.59
CA MET A 322 -19.38 26.74 3.66
C MET A 322 -19.37 28.27 3.62
N GLU A 323 -19.27 28.91 4.80
CA GLU A 323 -19.21 30.35 4.92
C GLU A 323 -17.93 30.93 4.30
N GLU A 324 -16.79 30.25 4.52
CA GLU A 324 -15.49 30.63 3.92
C GLU A 324 -15.52 30.54 2.39
N LEU A 325 -16.13 29.48 1.86
CA LEU A 325 -16.28 29.26 0.42
C LEU A 325 -17.44 30.05 -0.20
N GLN A 326 -18.29 30.69 0.62
CA GLN A 326 -19.48 31.45 0.18
C GLN A 326 -20.40 30.66 -0.77
N LEU A 327 -20.56 29.35 -0.51
CA LEU A 327 -21.25 28.44 -1.41
C LEU A 327 -22.75 28.73 -1.50
N GLY A 328 -23.25 28.82 -2.75
CA GLY A 328 -24.67 28.95 -3.12
C GLY A 328 -25.10 27.85 -4.08
N ILE A 329 -26.38 27.47 -4.03
CA ILE A 329 -26.95 26.52 -5.00
C ILE A 329 -26.86 27.14 -6.39
N GLY A 330 -26.33 26.39 -7.38
CA GLY A 330 -26.07 26.84 -8.73
C GLY A 330 -24.65 27.32 -8.98
N ASP A 331 -23.80 27.36 -7.96
CA ASP A 331 -22.38 27.69 -8.11
C ASP A 331 -21.62 26.60 -8.86
N GLU A 332 -20.66 27.03 -9.69
CA GLU A 332 -19.65 26.16 -10.23
C GLU A 332 -18.62 25.85 -9.14
N ILE A 333 -18.36 24.55 -8.92
CA ILE A 333 -17.48 24.05 -7.89
C ILE A 333 -16.45 23.10 -8.47
N VAL A 334 -15.26 23.06 -7.88
CA VAL A 334 -14.24 22.09 -8.19
C VAL A 334 -14.25 21.02 -7.11
N VAL A 335 -14.41 19.76 -7.52
CA VAL A 335 -14.43 18.61 -6.62
C VAL A 335 -13.20 17.74 -6.84
N TYR A 336 -12.69 17.12 -5.77
CA TYR A 336 -11.55 16.21 -5.82
C TYR A 336 -11.66 15.14 -4.74
N LYS A 337 -11.00 14.00 -4.95
CA LYS A 337 -10.89 12.95 -3.92
C LYS A 337 -9.70 13.22 -3.02
N ALA A 338 -9.94 13.49 -1.75
CA ALA A 338 -8.88 13.77 -0.78
C ALA A 338 -8.18 12.52 -0.22
N ASN A 339 -8.76 11.34 -0.39
CA ASN A 339 -8.18 10.02 -0.04
C ASN A 339 -8.95 8.94 -0.80
N THR A 340 -8.35 7.77 -0.98
CA THR A 340 -8.98 6.55 -1.54
C THR A 340 -10.21 6.05 -0.76
N VAL A 341 -10.53 6.65 0.39
CA VAL A 341 -11.76 6.46 1.13
C VAL A 341 -12.64 7.68 0.90
N SER A 342 -13.69 7.52 0.18
CA SER A 342 -14.91 8.30 -0.15
C SER A 342 -15.16 9.68 0.50
N TYR A 343 -14.17 10.56 0.55
CA TYR A 343 -14.38 11.96 0.92
C TYR A 343 -13.96 12.85 -0.24
N THR A 344 -14.94 13.40 -0.93
CA THR A 344 -14.72 14.42 -1.95
C THR A 344 -14.73 15.77 -1.24
N HIS A 345 -13.73 16.62 -1.50
CA HIS A 345 -13.64 17.98 -0.98
C HIS A 345 -13.97 18.97 -2.09
N LEU A 346 -14.40 20.16 -1.69
CA LEU A 346 -14.77 21.25 -2.57
C LEU A 346 -13.75 22.38 -2.49
N ARG A 347 -13.47 22.99 -3.64
CA ARG A 347 -12.88 24.34 -3.75
C ARG A 347 -13.89 25.24 -4.47
N ALA A 348 -14.07 26.46 -3.98
CA ALA A 348 -14.75 27.47 -4.76
C ALA A 348 -13.88 27.84 -5.97
N HIS A 349 -14.49 28.04 -7.11
CA HIS A 349 -13.82 28.63 -8.27
C HIS A 349 -13.40 30.06 -7.86
N GLU A 350 -12.10 30.40 -7.96
CA GLU A 350 -11.66 31.77 -7.85
C GLU A 350 -12.25 32.53 -9.03
N THR A 351 -13.38 33.20 -8.83
CA THR A 351 -13.82 34.24 -9.74
C THR A 351 -12.80 35.37 -9.63
N GLU A 352 -11.92 35.51 -10.61
CA GLU A 352 -11.19 36.74 -10.83
C GLU A 352 -12.23 37.86 -11.07
N LEU A 353 -12.53 38.60 -10.02
CA LEU A 353 -13.20 39.87 -10.14
C LEU A 353 -12.22 40.86 -10.79
N HIS A 354 -12.23 40.92 -12.11
CA HIS A 354 -11.74 42.11 -12.80
C HIS A 354 -12.64 43.27 -12.44
N LEU A 355 -12.19 44.17 -11.54
CA LEU A 355 -12.67 45.52 -11.39
C LEU A 355 -12.13 46.39 -12.50
#